data_011572461077a32617a8a8d1e4888093
#
_entry.id   011572461077a32617a8a8d1e4888093
#
_cell.length_a   1.000
_cell.length_b   1.000
_cell.length_c   1.000
_cell.angle_alpha   90.00
_cell.angle_beta   90.00
_cell.angle_gamma   90.00
#
_symmetry.space_group_name_H-M   'P 1'
#
loop_
_entity.id
_entity.type
_entity.pdbx_description
1 polymer ?
#
loop_
_entity_poly.entity_id
_entity_poly.type
_entity_poly.pdbx_seq_one_letter_code
_entity_poly.pdbx_strand_id
1 'polypeptide(L)'
;FHGTEDALQQNVALEYERNGERYSFLKWAAQAFKNVRIVPPGAGILHQVNIEYIANVVTGREINGELCAIPDSLLGMDSHTTMVNGISVFGWGVGGLEGGTAMLGQPISMLIPDVVGCKLIGELGPASTPTDVALTATQMLRDHGVVQNFVEYCGPGLDEMSATNRATLGNMSPEYGATMGFSPIDTKT
;
A
#
# COMPACT_ATOMS: atom_id res chain seq x y z
N PHE A 1 10.65 23.84 -11.63
CA PHE A 1 9.82 24.87 -11.01
C PHE A 1 10.58 25.57 -9.91
N HIS A 2 10.38 26.88 -9.80
CA HIS A 2 10.95 27.67 -8.72
C HIS A 2 9.97 27.67 -7.53
N GLY A 3 10.46 27.85 -6.31
CA GLY A 3 9.64 27.94 -5.10
C GLY A 3 8.92 29.28 -4.98
N THR A 4 7.99 29.55 -5.88
CA THR A 4 7.13 30.75 -5.89
C THR A 4 5.75 30.40 -5.35
N GLU A 5 4.98 31.40 -4.91
CA GLU A 5 3.64 31.20 -4.36
C GLU A 5 2.67 30.52 -5.34
N ASP A 6 2.87 30.70 -6.63
CA ASP A 6 2.06 30.15 -7.71
C ASP A 6 2.61 28.86 -8.35
N ALA A 7 3.70 28.32 -7.80
CA ALA A 7 4.36 27.12 -8.34
C ALA A 7 3.41 25.91 -8.42
N LEU A 8 2.53 25.73 -7.43
CA LEU A 8 1.54 24.64 -7.44
C LEU A 8 0.57 24.79 -8.61
N GLN A 9 0.02 25.98 -8.83
CA GLN A 9 -0.92 26.26 -9.91
C GLN A 9 -0.26 26.07 -11.28
N GLN A 10 0.98 26.53 -11.44
CA GLN A 10 1.75 26.32 -12.65
C GLN A 10 2.02 24.84 -12.91
N ASN A 11 2.36 24.07 -11.89
CA ASN A 11 2.56 22.62 -11.98
C ASN A 11 1.29 21.90 -12.41
N VAL A 12 0.16 22.23 -11.78
CA VAL A 12 -1.15 21.63 -12.12
C VAL A 12 -1.53 21.98 -13.57
N ALA A 13 -1.35 23.23 -13.99
CA ALA A 13 -1.64 23.64 -15.38
C ALA A 13 -0.79 22.85 -16.39
N LEU A 14 0.51 22.71 -16.12
CA LEU A 14 1.42 21.94 -16.98
C LEU A 14 1.08 20.43 -17.00
N GLU A 15 0.67 19.88 -15.87
CA GLU A 15 0.21 18.49 -15.76
C GLU A 15 -1.01 18.24 -16.67
N TYR A 16 -2.02 19.12 -16.61
CA TYR A 16 -3.20 19.03 -17.47
C TYR A 16 -2.88 19.26 -18.94
N GLU A 17 -1.96 20.16 -19.27
CA GLU A 17 -1.52 20.38 -20.64
C GLU A 17 -0.86 19.11 -21.21
N ARG A 18 0.03 18.48 -20.46
CA ARG A 18 0.78 17.29 -20.91
C ARG A 18 -0.04 16.01 -20.92
N ASN A 19 -0.96 15.86 -20.00
CA ASN A 19 -1.72 14.62 -19.78
C ASN A 19 -3.23 14.77 -20.04
N GLY A 20 -3.65 15.76 -20.84
CA GLY A 20 -5.06 16.07 -21.09
C GLY A 20 -5.87 14.89 -21.65
N GLU A 21 -5.31 14.08 -22.54
CA GLU A 21 -5.97 12.87 -23.05
C GLU A 21 -6.22 11.84 -21.95
N ARG A 22 -5.24 11.65 -21.08
CA ARG A 22 -5.34 10.72 -19.94
C ARG A 22 -6.44 11.15 -18.96
N TYR A 23 -6.51 12.44 -18.65
CA TYR A 23 -7.55 12.98 -17.78
C TYR A 23 -8.94 12.94 -18.43
N SER A 24 -9.03 13.15 -19.72
CA SER A 24 -10.28 12.98 -20.47
C SER A 24 -10.78 11.55 -20.42
N PHE A 25 -9.88 10.57 -20.56
CA PHE A 25 -10.19 9.15 -20.40
C PHE A 25 -10.66 8.83 -18.98
N LEU A 26 -9.98 9.31 -17.96
CA LEU A 26 -10.37 9.09 -16.56
C LEU A 26 -11.73 9.69 -16.24
N LYS A 27 -12.02 10.89 -16.78
CA LYS A 27 -13.34 11.52 -16.63
C LYS A 27 -14.45 10.69 -17.29
N TRP A 28 -14.18 10.15 -18.46
CA TRP A 28 -15.10 9.21 -19.11
C TRP A 28 -15.28 7.94 -18.30
N ALA A 29 -14.19 7.34 -17.80
CA ALA A 29 -14.24 6.12 -17.00
C ALA A 29 -15.06 6.29 -15.71
N ALA A 30 -14.94 7.43 -15.03
CA ALA A 30 -15.73 7.76 -13.84
C ALA A 30 -17.25 7.82 -14.11
N GLN A 31 -17.65 8.08 -15.35
CA GLN A 31 -19.06 8.11 -15.77
C GLN A 31 -19.54 6.76 -16.31
N ALA A 32 -18.65 6.02 -16.96
CA ALA A 32 -18.98 4.75 -17.62
C ALA A 32 -19.06 3.57 -16.65
N PHE A 33 -18.26 3.59 -15.57
CA PHE A 33 -18.18 2.51 -14.59
C PHE A 33 -18.77 2.92 -13.24
N LYS A 34 -19.59 2.05 -12.66
CA LYS A 34 -20.27 2.34 -11.38
C LYS A 34 -19.35 2.33 -10.16
N ASN A 35 -18.26 1.56 -10.23
CA ASN A 35 -17.38 1.28 -9.08
C ASN A 35 -15.98 1.92 -9.25
N VAL A 36 -15.88 3.00 -10.02
CA VAL A 36 -14.63 3.72 -10.20
C VAL A 36 -14.63 4.97 -9.33
N ARG A 37 -13.59 5.08 -8.51
CA ARG A 37 -13.30 6.30 -7.74
C ARG A 37 -11.94 6.84 -8.18
N ILE A 38 -11.91 8.08 -8.58
CA ILE A 38 -10.70 8.75 -9.06
C ILE A 38 -10.28 9.78 -8.03
N VAL A 39 -9.03 9.69 -7.58
CA VAL A 39 -8.41 10.70 -6.72
C VAL A 39 -7.73 11.71 -7.63
N PRO A 40 -8.13 13.00 -7.59
CA PRO A 40 -7.60 14.02 -8.50
C PRO A 40 -6.16 14.39 -8.15
N PRO A 41 -5.43 15.01 -9.10
CA PRO A 41 -4.12 15.59 -8.83
C PRO A 41 -4.15 16.58 -7.67
N GLY A 42 -3.10 16.59 -6.86
CA GLY A 42 -2.99 17.45 -5.68
C GLY A 42 -3.69 16.92 -4.42
N ALA A 43 -4.43 15.80 -4.53
CA ALA A 43 -5.06 15.16 -3.38
C ALA A 43 -4.14 14.14 -2.67
N GLY A 44 -2.88 14.10 -3.05
CA GLY A 44 -1.86 13.20 -2.53
C GLY A 44 -1.63 11.98 -3.42
N ILE A 45 -0.66 11.17 -3.05
CA ILE A 45 -0.32 9.92 -3.72
C ILE A 45 -0.33 8.76 -2.73
N LEU A 46 -0.51 7.55 -3.26
CA LEU A 46 -0.68 6.31 -2.51
C LEU A 46 0.38 6.10 -1.42
N HIS A 47 1.61 6.41 -1.70
CA HIS A 47 2.76 6.09 -0.86
C HIS A 47 3.18 7.18 0.11
N GLN A 48 2.37 8.19 0.36
CA GLN A 48 2.74 9.23 1.31
C GLN A 48 1.67 9.61 2.33
N VAL A 49 0.43 9.81 1.93
CA VAL A 49 -0.53 10.48 2.81
C VAL A 49 -1.96 9.93 2.72
N ASN A 50 -2.27 9.11 1.74
CA ASN A 50 -3.67 8.77 1.43
C ASN A 50 -4.00 7.28 1.47
N ILE A 51 -3.25 6.49 2.20
CA ILE A 51 -3.59 5.07 2.36
C ILE A 51 -4.98 4.88 2.99
N GLU A 52 -5.39 5.80 3.87
CA GLU A 52 -6.71 5.81 4.50
C GLU A 52 -7.85 6.13 3.54
N TYR A 53 -7.58 6.79 2.42
CA TYR A 53 -8.58 7.07 1.38
C TYR A 53 -8.85 5.89 0.46
N ILE A 54 -7.90 4.98 0.34
CA ILE A 54 -7.98 3.83 -0.58
C ILE A 54 -8.26 2.52 0.15
N ALA A 55 -7.98 2.46 1.45
CA ALA A 55 -8.13 1.27 2.26
C ALA A 55 -8.78 1.60 3.60
N ASN A 56 -9.64 0.70 4.06
CA ASN A 56 -10.17 0.70 5.42
C ASN A 56 -9.56 -0.45 6.19
N VAL A 57 -9.41 -0.35 7.50
CA VAL A 57 -8.89 -1.47 8.30
C VAL A 57 -9.92 -2.59 8.36
N VAL A 58 -11.18 -2.21 8.53
CA VAL A 58 -12.34 -3.11 8.53
C VAL A 58 -13.42 -2.53 7.62
N THR A 59 -14.03 -3.38 6.82
CA THR A 59 -15.14 -3.03 5.94
C THR A 59 -16.36 -3.87 6.23
N GLY A 60 -17.56 -3.32 5.97
CA GLY A 60 -18.81 -4.06 6.07
C GLY A 60 -19.17 -4.72 4.75
N ARG A 61 -19.43 -6.02 4.77
CA ARG A 61 -19.88 -6.77 3.59
C ARG A 61 -21.10 -7.62 3.92
N GLU A 62 -22.09 -7.61 3.05
CA GLU A 62 -23.23 -8.51 3.17
C GLU A 62 -22.84 -9.92 2.73
N ILE A 63 -22.97 -10.88 3.66
CA ILE A 63 -22.71 -12.30 3.42
C ILE A 63 -23.96 -13.07 3.85
N ASN A 64 -24.60 -13.77 2.91
CA ASN A 64 -25.83 -14.54 3.16
C ASN A 64 -27.00 -13.71 3.79
N GLY A 65 -27.08 -12.41 3.47
CA GLY A 65 -28.12 -11.53 4.00
C GLY A 65 -27.80 -10.90 5.36
N GLU A 66 -26.62 -11.15 5.90
CA GLU A 66 -26.13 -10.55 7.15
C GLU A 66 -24.97 -9.60 6.89
N LEU A 67 -24.96 -8.45 7.54
CA LEU A 67 -23.83 -7.51 7.47
C LEU A 67 -22.69 -8.01 8.36
N CYS A 68 -21.63 -8.46 7.73
CA CYS A 68 -20.43 -8.94 8.40
C CYS A 68 -19.30 -7.90 8.33
N ALA A 69 -18.60 -7.72 9.44
CA ALA A 69 -17.36 -6.99 9.48
C ALA A 69 -16.23 -7.90 8.99
N ILE A 70 -15.50 -7.48 7.98
CA ILE A 70 -14.37 -8.22 7.43
C ILE A 70 -13.13 -7.33 7.34
N PRO A 71 -11.91 -7.89 7.49
CA PRO A 71 -10.70 -7.16 7.18
C PRO A 71 -10.69 -6.69 5.72
N ASP A 72 -10.22 -5.48 5.49
CA ASP A 72 -10.10 -4.95 4.13
C ASP A 72 -8.91 -5.56 3.40
N SER A 73 -9.02 -5.63 2.09
CA SER A 73 -7.98 -6.13 1.19
C SER A 73 -7.90 -5.31 -0.09
N LEU A 74 -6.71 -5.19 -0.63
CA LEU A 74 -6.41 -4.38 -1.79
C LEU A 74 -5.49 -5.14 -2.75
N LEU A 75 -5.87 -5.19 -4.03
CA LEU A 75 -4.97 -5.54 -5.12
C LEU A 75 -4.57 -4.25 -5.84
N GLY A 76 -3.29 -4.01 -6.01
CA GLY A 76 -2.83 -2.81 -6.67
C GLY A 76 -1.68 -3.06 -7.63
N MET A 77 -1.66 -2.30 -8.73
CA MET A 77 -0.60 -2.35 -9.74
C MET A 77 0.58 -1.42 -9.43
N ASP A 78 0.44 -0.59 -8.40
CA ASP A 78 1.48 0.32 -7.96
C ASP A 78 2.50 -0.41 -7.09
N SER A 79 3.80 -0.10 -7.24
CA SER A 79 4.89 -0.69 -6.46
C SER A 79 4.81 -0.36 -4.95
N HIS A 80 4.01 0.64 -4.58
CA HIS A 80 3.78 1.05 -3.20
C HIS A 80 2.46 0.53 -2.62
N THR A 81 1.76 -0.36 -3.32
CA THR A 81 0.50 -0.97 -2.85
C THR A 81 0.66 -1.60 -1.46
N THR A 82 1.77 -2.26 -1.22
CA THR A 82 2.08 -2.91 0.05
C THR A 82 2.25 -1.96 1.24
N MET A 83 2.27 -0.65 1.02
CA MET A 83 2.30 0.34 2.09
C MET A 83 1.08 0.25 3.02
N VAL A 84 -0.09 -0.16 2.50
CA VAL A 84 -1.31 -0.36 3.30
C VAL A 84 -1.19 -1.49 4.32
N ASN A 85 -0.21 -2.38 4.16
CA ASN A 85 0.06 -3.44 5.14
C ASN A 85 0.49 -2.86 6.50
N GLY A 86 1.00 -1.64 6.54
CA GLY A 86 1.36 -0.94 7.77
C GLY A 86 0.16 -0.54 8.63
N ILE A 87 -1.04 -0.45 8.04
CA ILE A 87 -2.32 -0.24 8.73
C ILE A 87 -3.16 -1.51 8.79
N SER A 88 -2.55 -2.66 8.68
CA SER A 88 -3.20 -3.98 8.78
C SER A 88 -4.20 -4.29 7.66
N VAL A 89 -4.06 -3.66 6.52
CA VAL A 89 -4.80 -3.99 5.31
C VAL A 89 -4.00 -4.98 4.48
N PHE A 90 -4.67 -6.04 4.02
CA PHE A 90 -4.05 -7.03 3.14
C PHE A 90 -3.86 -6.43 1.75
N GLY A 91 -2.74 -5.75 1.53
CA GLY A 91 -2.37 -5.13 0.26
C GLY A 91 -1.41 -6.02 -0.53
N TRP A 92 -1.83 -6.45 -1.71
CA TRP A 92 -1.03 -7.29 -2.59
C TRP A 92 -0.69 -6.53 -3.87
N GLY A 93 0.59 -6.30 -4.10
CA GLY A 93 1.10 -5.76 -5.36
C GLY A 93 1.05 -6.81 -6.46
N VAL A 94 0.39 -6.50 -7.57
CA VAL A 94 0.23 -7.40 -8.71
C VAL A 94 0.70 -6.71 -10.00
N GLY A 95 1.02 -7.50 -11.02
CA GLY A 95 1.35 -6.97 -12.33
C GLY A 95 0.14 -6.36 -13.05
N GLY A 96 0.40 -5.63 -14.14
CA GLY A 96 -0.64 -4.94 -14.89
C GLY A 96 -1.66 -5.90 -15.51
N LEU A 97 -1.24 -7.11 -15.89
CA LEU A 97 -2.13 -8.12 -16.44
C LEU A 97 -3.10 -8.66 -15.37
N GLU A 98 -2.58 -9.02 -14.22
CA GLU A 98 -3.37 -9.51 -13.08
C GLU A 98 -4.33 -8.45 -12.56
N GLY A 99 -3.85 -7.21 -12.43
CA GLY A 99 -4.70 -6.08 -12.02
C GLY A 99 -5.82 -5.81 -13.02
N GLY A 100 -5.53 -5.84 -14.32
CA GLY A 100 -6.54 -5.71 -15.38
C GLY A 100 -7.57 -6.84 -15.34
N THR A 101 -7.12 -8.07 -15.14
CA THR A 101 -8.00 -9.25 -15.01
C THR A 101 -8.92 -9.11 -13.80
N ALA A 102 -8.38 -8.69 -12.66
CA ALA A 102 -9.16 -8.44 -11.44
C ALA A 102 -10.21 -7.34 -11.63
N MET A 103 -9.87 -6.24 -12.32
CA MET A 103 -10.82 -5.16 -12.63
C MET A 103 -11.96 -5.62 -13.54
N LEU A 104 -11.72 -6.62 -14.40
CA LEU A 104 -12.73 -7.24 -15.24
C LEU A 104 -13.54 -8.32 -14.53
N GLY A 105 -13.27 -8.58 -13.25
CA GLY A 105 -13.95 -9.62 -12.46
C GLY A 105 -13.60 -11.04 -12.87
N GLN A 106 -12.47 -11.24 -13.54
CA GLN A 106 -12.00 -12.56 -13.93
C GLN A 106 -11.17 -13.20 -12.83
N PRO A 107 -11.30 -14.51 -12.59
CA PRO A 107 -10.53 -15.20 -11.58
C PRO A 107 -9.04 -15.27 -11.96
N ILE A 108 -8.19 -15.12 -10.96
CA ILE A 108 -6.75 -15.29 -11.09
C ILE A 108 -6.32 -16.48 -10.22
N SER A 109 -5.57 -17.40 -10.80
CA SER A 109 -4.98 -18.52 -10.05
C SER A 109 -3.59 -18.10 -9.54
N MET A 110 -3.40 -18.15 -8.23
CA MET A 110 -2.12 -17.88 -7.59
C MET A 110 -1.77 -18.99 -6.61
N LEU A 111 -0.47 -19.29 -6.50
CA LEU A 111 0.00 -20.16 -5.43
C LEU A 111 -0.16 -19.43 -4.10
N ILE A 112 -0.60 -20.16 -3.07
CA ILE A 112 -0.67 -19.62 -1.71
C ILE A 112 0.77 -19.45 -1.22
N PRO A 113 1.22 -18.23 -0.89
CA PRO A 113 2.58 -18.00 -0.39
C PRO A 113 2.77 -18.57 1.01
N ASP A 114 4.01 -18.95 1.31
CA ASP A 114 4.40 -19.24 2.69
C ASP A 114 4.44 -17.96 3.52
N VAL A 115 4.28 -18.09 4.84
CA VAL A 115 4.33 -16.96 5.78
C VAL A 115 5.65 -17.01 6.56
N VAL A 116 6.42 -15.95 6.48
CA VAL A 116 7.68 -15.77 7.20
C VAL A 116 7.50 -14.72 8.28
N GLY A 117 7.65 -15.10 9.55
CA GLY A 117 7.57 -14.18 10.69
C GLY A 117 8.87 -13.38 10.86
N CYS A 118 8.78 -12.06 10.89
CA CYS A 118 9.88 -11.15 11.23
C CYS A 118 9.63 -10.55 12.62
N LYS A 119 10.32 -11.07 13.62
CA LYS A 119 10.15 -10.63 15.01
C LYS A 119 11.05 -9.44 15.33
N LEU A 120 10.43 -8.30 15.63
CA LEU A 120 11.10 -7.09 16.10
C LEU A 120 11.22 -7.11 17.62
N ILE A 121 12.43 -6.90 18.13
CA ILE A 121 12.74 -6.88 19.56
C ILE A 121 13.61 -5.67 19.87
N GLY A 122 13.49 -5.17 21.13
CA GLY A 122 14.24 -4.00 21.58
C GLY A 122 13.64 -2.68 21.11
N GLU A 123 14.40 -1.64 21.28
CA GLU A 123 14.04 -0.26 20.99
C GLU A 123 15.08 0.39 20.09
N LEU A 124 14.66 1.39 19.32
CA LEU A 124 15.59 2.20 18.52
C LEU A 124 16.50 3.02 19.42
N GLY A 125 17.79 2.91 19.18
CA GLY A 125 18.76 3.79 19.81
C GLY A 125 18.59 5.25 19.37
N PRO A 126 19.09 6.22 20.17
CA PRO A 126 18.88 7.66 19.90
C PRO A 126 19.53 8.14 18.59
N ALA A 127 20.44 7.38 18.03
CA ALA A 127 21.10 7.68 16.74
C ALA A 127 20.50 6.92 15.55
N SER A 128 19.49 6.07 15.77
CA SER A 128 18.86 5.26 14.73
C SER A 128 17.51 5.84 14.33
N THR A 129 17.19 5.72 13.06
CA THR A 129 15.93 6.19 12.49
C THR A 129 15.05 5.01 12.06
N PRO A 130 13.73 5.21 11.89
CA PRO A 130 12.86 4.18 11.29
C PRO A 130 13.31 3.72 9.90
N THR A 131 13.99 4.59 9.14
CA THR A 131 14.58 4.25 7.86
C THR A 131 15.71 3.23 8.00
N ASP A 132 16.53 3.33 9.04
CA ASP A 132 17.58 2.35 9.31
C ASP A 132 17.00 0.97 9.61
N VAL A 133 15.87 0.91 10.34
CA VAL A 133 15.12 -0.34 10.54
C VAL A 133 14.62 -0.91 9.23
N ALA A 134 13.99 -0.08 8.40
CA ALA A 134 13.44 -0.53 7.12
C ALA A 134 14.53 -1.07 6.19
N LEU A 135 15.67 -0.39 6.09
CA LEU A 135 16.79 -0.83 5.27
C LEU A 135 17.45 -2.11 5.82
N THR A 136 17.62 -2.19 7.14
CA THR A 136 18.18 -3.38 7.80
C THR A 136 17.27 -4.58 7.62
N ALA A 137 15.96 -4.42 7.85
CA ALA A 137 14.98 -5.48 7.63
C ALA A 137 14.94 -5.93 6.18
N THR A 138 15.01 -4.99 5.24
CA THR A 138 15.08 -5.28 3.80
C THR A 138 16.28 -6.14 3.45
N GLN A 139 17.46 -5.76 3.91
CA GLN A 139 18.68 -6.56 3.65
C GLN A 139 18.58 -7.96 4.28
N MET A 140 18.16 -8.02 5.54
CA MET A 140 18.04 -9.29 6.27
C MET A 140 17.02 -10.24 5.62
N LEU A 141 15.85 -9.74 5.25
CA LEU A 141 14.80 -10.53 4.61
C LEU A 141 15.20 -10.99 3.20
N ARG A 142 15.90 -10.13 2.45
CA ARG A 142 16.43 -10.50 1.16
C ARG A 142 17.48 -11.61 1.25
N ASP A 143 18.37 -11.52 2.21
CA ASP A 143 19.39 -12.55 2.45
C ASP A 143 18.75 -13.87 2.94
N HIS A 144 17.67 -13.79 3.70
CA HIS A 144 16.90 -14.95 4.15
C HIS A 144 16.18 -15.65 2.97
N GLY A 145 15.81 -14.92 1.93
CA GLY A 145 15.19 -15.49 0.74
C GLY A 145 13.66 -15.60 0.84
N VAL A 146 13.00 -14.49 1.08
CA VAL A 146 11.53 -14.41 1.22
C VAL A 146 10.78 -14.15 -0.10
N VAL A 147 11.42 -14.43 -1.24
CA VAL A 147 10.83 -14.15 -2.56
C VAL A 147 9.49 -14.87 -2.72
N GLN A 148 8.47 -14.10 -3.11
CA GLN A 148 7.07 -14.54 -3.27
C GLN A 148 6.36 -14.99 -1.97
N ASN A 149 6.98 -14.88 -0.81
CA ASN A 149 6.36 -15.19 0.47
C ASN A 149 5.61 -13.98 1.04
N PHE A 150 4.78 -14.21 2.04
CA PHE A 150 4.28 -13.17 2.92
C PHE A 150 5.27 -12.99 4.07
N VAL A 151 5.56 -11.74 4.42
CA VAL A 151 6.28 -11.41 5.64
C VAL A 151 5.31 -10.83 6.65
N GLU A 152 5.28 -11.38 7.85
CA GLU A 152 4.49 -10.87 8.97
C GLU A 152 5.41 -10.30 10.04
N TYR A 153 5.29 -9.01 10.30
CA TYR A 153 6.01 -8.36 11.38
C TYR A 153 5.33 -8.60 12.71
N CYS A 154 6.08 -8.97 13.72
CA CYS A 154 5.57 -9.25 15.06
C CYS A 154 6.58 -8.86 16.14
N GLY A 155 6.18 -9.01 17.40
CA GLY A 155 7.04 -8.82 18.54
C GLY A 155 6.98 -7.42 19.18
N PRO A 156 7.56 -7.27 20.38
CA PRO A 156 7.41 -6.05 21.20
C PRO A 156 8.04 -4.81 20.58
N GLY A 157 9.00 -4.94 19.67
CA GLY A 157 9.57 -3.79 18.96
C GLY A 157 8.59 -3.08 18.03
N LEU A 158 7.49 -3.74 17.63
CA LEU A 158 6.42 -3.08 16.88
C LEU A 158 5.66 -2.05 17.72
N ASP A 159 5.53 -2.26 19.01
CA ASP A 159 4.79 -1.36 19.91
C ASP A 159 5.38 0.06 19.94
N GLU A 160 6.67 0.18 19.63
CA GLU A 160 7.39 1.45 19.53
C GLU A 160 7.26 2.12 18.14
N MET A 161 6.78 1.39 17.13
CA MET A 161 6.66 1.90 15.77
C MET A 161 5.28 2.53 15.51
N SER A 162 5.28 3.76 15.01
CA SER A 162 4.05 4.39 14.50
C SER A 162 3.50 3.65 13.27
N ALA A 163 2.23 3.82 12.96
CA ALA A 163 1.61 3.26 11.76
C ALA A 163 2.36 3.68 10.48
N THR A 164 2.85 4.92 10.40
CA THR A 164 3.65 5.41 9.27
C THR A 164 4.99 4.70 9.12
N ASN A 165 5.66 4.38 10.24
CA ASN A 165 6.90 3.61 10.21
C ASN A 165 6.68 2.16 9.77
N ARG A 166 5.57 1.54 10.21
CA ARG A 166 5.15 0.22 9.75
C ARG A 166 4.79 0.24 8.28
N ALA A 167 4.15 1.31 7.79
CA ALA A 167 3.89 1.51 6.38
C ALA A 167 5.17 1.54 5.55
N THR A 168 6.26 2.11 6.08
CA THR A 168 7.57 2.09 5.42
C THR A 168 8.13 0.67 5.31
N LEU A 169 8.00 -0.15 6.35
CA LEU A 169 8.38 -1.57 6.29
C LEU A 169 7.59 -2.34 5.23
N GLY A 170 6.26 -2.16 5.23
CA GLY A 170 5.38 -2.77 4.24
C GLY A 170 5.70 -2.30 2.82
N ASN A 171 6.00 -1.01 2.64
CA ASN A 171 6.36 -0.42 1.34
C ASN A 171 7.61 -1.05 0.71
N MET A 172 8.55 -1.52 1.53
CA MET A 172 9.80 -2.14 1.06
C MET A 172 9.64 -3.61 0.65
N SER A 173 8.41 -4.16 0.69
CA SER A 173 8.19 -5.57 0.33
C SER A 173 8.71 -5.97 -1.05
N PRO A 174 8.49 -5.18 -2.11
CA PRO A 174 9.07 -5.49 -3.41
C PRO A 174 10.61 -5.52 -3.41
N GLU A 175 11.25 -4.68 -2.60
CA GLU A 175 12.70 -4.58 -2.52
C GLU A 175 13.33 -5.82 -1.88
N TYR A 176 12.72 -6.40 -0.85
CA TYR A 176 13.18 -7.70 -0.34
C TYR A 176 12.58 -8.91 -1.05
N GLY A 177 11.68 -8.67 -2.01
CA GLY A 177 11.13 -9.69 -2.90
C GLY A 177 9.89 -10.41 -2.36
N ALA A 178 9.37 -10.00 -1.22
CA ALA A 178 8.14 -10.56 -0.66
C ALA A 178 6.90 -9.98 -1.36
N THR A 179 5.81 -10.73 -1.30
CA THR A 179 4.52 -10.30 -1.84
C THR A 179 3.88 -9.21 -1.00
N MET A 180 4.09 -9.25 0.31
CA MET A 180 3.67 -8.22 1.25
C MET A 180 4.48 -8.27 2.55
N GLY A 181 4.44 -7.17 3.33
CA GLY A 181 5.03 -7.06 4.66
C GLY A 181 4.00 -6.54 5.66
N PHE A 182 3.27 -7.44 6.28
CA PHE A 182 2.08 -7.17 7.07
C PHE A 182 2.41 -6.83 8.52
N SER A 183 1.75 -5.80 9.05
CA SER A 183 1.78 -5.44 10.48
C SER A 183 0.40 -5.65 11.10
N PRO A 184 0.32 -6.20 12.32
CA PRO A 184 -0.96 -6.46 12.98
C PRO A 184 -1.63 -5.17 13.44
N ILE A 185 -2.95 -5.24 13.67
CA ILE A 185 -3.73 -4.18 14.31
C ILE A 185 -3.34 -4.07 15.78
N ASP A 186 -3.10 -2.86 16.23
CA ASP A 186 -2.90 -2.53 17.64
C ASP A 186 -3.39 -1.10 17.95
N THR A 187 -3.01 -0.60 19.14
CA THR A 187 -3.40 0.75 19.58
C THR A 187 -2.75 1.89 18.77
N LYS A 188 -1.73 1.61 17.96
CA LYS A 188 -1.08 2.58 17.07
C LYS A 188 -1.77 2.65 15.69
N THR A 189 -2.45 1.58 15.29
CA THR A 189 -3.22 1.51 14.05
C THR A 189 -4.50 2.31 14.14
#